data_ee10ee8d9028d3033da0e2e092d27ad8
#
_entry.id   ee10ee8d9028d3033da0e2e092d27ad8
#
_cell.length_a   1.000
_cell.length_b   1.000
_cell.length_c   1.000
_cell.angle_alpha   90.00
_cell.angle_beta   90.00
_cell.angle_gamma   90.00
#
_symmetry.space_group_name_H-M   'P 1'
#
loop_
_entity.id
_entity.type
_entity.pdbx_description
1 polymer ?
#
loop_
_entity_poly.entity_id
_entity_poly.type
_entity_poly.pdbx_seq_one_letter_code
_entity_poly.pdbx_strand_id
1 'polypeptide(L)'
;MTYEELVALAKETYGKMDAGNVKEHVAIQFNITGEAAGAFYLEIKDGQVFIEPYEYYDRDVIVTCSAENLIKMAEGELGMEAAYLTGKIKAEGNLGKALLLKELTKAKKKATRKKAAK
;
A
#
# COMPACT_ATOMS: atom_id res chain seq x y z
N MET A 1 -18.21 -3.42 1.57
CA MET A 1 -17.16 -2.68 2.31
C MET A 1 -17.25 -1.21 1.99
N THR A 2 -17.20 -0.36 2.99
CA THR A 2 -17.23 1.08 2.78
C THR A 2 -15.80 1.61 2.62
N TYR A 3 -15.71 2.85 2.14
CA TYR A 3 -14.43 3.52 2.02
C TYR A 3 -13.74 3.62 3.40
N GLU A 4 -14.50 3.97 4.43
CA GLU A 4 -13.94 4.10 5.77
C GLU A 4 -13.39 2.77 6.27
N GLU A 5 -14.09 1.69 5.98
CA GLU A 5 -13.61 0.36 6.36
C GLU A 5 -12.33 0.01 5.63
N LEU A 6 -12.24 0.40 4.37
CA LEU A 6 -11.06 0.12 3.58
C LEU A 6 -9.85 0.87 4.12
N VAL A 7 -10.03 2.15 4.46
CA VAL A 7 -8.94 2.94 5.03
C VAL A 7 -8.49 2.34 6.35
N ALA A 8 -9.44 1.91 7.18
CA ALA A 8 -9.10 1.28 8.45
C ALA A 8 -8.29 0.01 8.22
N LEU A 9 -8.68 -0.78 7.23
CA LEU A 9 -7.96 -2.00 6.91
C LEU A 9 -6.55 -1.70 6.41
N ALA A 10 -6.40 -0.66 5.60
CA ALA A 10 -5.07 -0.27 5.11
C ALA A 10 -4.18 0.14 6.27
N LYS A 11 -4.74 0.84 7.26
CA LYS A 11 -3.97 1.21 8.44
C LYS A 11 -3.56 0.00 9.25
N GLU A 12 -4.42 -1.01 9.33
CA GLU A 12 -4.12 -2.23 10.06
C GLU A 12 -3.07 -3.07 9.36
N THR A 13 -3.03 -3.03 8.04
CA THR A 13 -2.08 -3.84 7.28
C THR A 13 -0.81 -3.04 6.98
N TYR A 14 -0.89 -2.15 6.00
CA TYR A 14 0.31 -1.37 5.60
C TYR A 14 0.81 -0.47 6.71
N GLY A 15 -0.09 0.14 7.47
CA GLY A 15 0.29 1.12 8.47
C GLY A 15 1.11 0.54 9.61
N LYS A 16 1.03 -0.75 9.81
CA LYS A 16 1.77 -1.42 10.88
C LYS A 16 3.01 -2.13 10.39
N MET A 17 3.32 -2.00 9.12
CA MET A 17 4.49 -2.66 8.56
C MET A 17 5.75 -1.85 8.84
N ASP A 18 6.88 -2.55 8.88
CA ASP A 18 8.17 -1.94 9.10
C ASP A 18 8.72 -1.46 7.76
N ALA A 19 9.02 -0.18 7.66
CA ALA A 19 9.56 0.41 6.43
C ALA A 19 11.04 0.70 6.54
N GLY A 20 11.74 0.06 7.48
CA GLY A 20 13.15 0.33 7.68
C GLY A 20 14.03 0.02 6.49
N ASN A 21 13.57 -0.85 5.59
CA ASN A 21 14.32 -1.18 4.37
C ASN A 21 14.13 -0.16 3.27
N VAL A 22 13.18 0.75 3.41
CA VAL A 22 12.91 1.76 2.40
C VAL A 22 13.56 3.05 2.85
N LYS A 23 14.59 3.47 2.13
CA LYS A 23 15.36 4.64 2.52
C LYS A 23 14.85 5.93 1.90
N GLU A 24 14.01 5.81 0.89
CA GLU A 24 13.48 6.98 0.19
C GLU A 24 12.15 7.41 0.76
N HIS A 25 11.86 8.68 0.60
CA HIS A 25 10.50 9.16 0.85
C HIS A 25 9.61 8.69 -0.28
N VAL A 26 8.49 8.07 0.05
CA VAL A 26 7.55 7.56 -0.94
C VAL A 26 6.17 8.07 -0.61
N ALA A 27 5.46 8.58 -1.61
CA ALA A 27 4.09 9.05 -1.45
C ALA A 27 3.24 8.45 -2.56
N ILE A 28 2.31 7.59 -2.18
CA ILE A 28 1.43 6.91 -3.13
C ILE A 28 0.00 7.31 -2.83
N GLN A 29 -0.69 7.84 -3.84
CA GLN A 29 -2.12 8.09 -3.71
C GLN A 29 -2.87 6.92 -4.32
N PHE A 30 -3.78 6.35 -3.55
CA PHE A 30 -4.63 5.27 -4.03
C PHE A 30 -5.99 5.83 -4.38
N ASN A 31 -6.40 5.63 -5.62
CA ASN A 31 -7.74 5.98 -6.07
C ASN A 31 -8.53 4.68 -6.17
N ILE A 32 -9.50 4.52 -5.30
CA ILE A 32 -10.24 3.28 -5.21
C ILE A 32 -11.50 3.38 -6.03
N THR A 33 -11.78 2.36 -6.83
CA THR A 33 -12.97 2.31 -7.68
C THR A 33 -13.99 1.36 -7.07
N GLY A 34 -15.25 1.50 -7.48
CA GLY A 34 -16.31 0.60 -7.08
C GLY A 34 -17.01 1.03 -5.81
N GLU A 35 -17.43 0.06 -5.04
CA GLU A 35 -18.26 0.29 -3.87
C GLU A 35 -17.59 1.16 -2.80
N ALA A 36 -16.30 0.94 -2.61
CA ALA A 36 -15.54 1.68 -1.60
C ALA A 36 -14.79 2.87 -2.21
N ALA A 37 -15.35 3.47 -3.25
CA ALA A 37 -14.68 4.52 -4.01
C ALA A 37 -14.23 5.69 -3.14
N GLY A 38 -13.04 6.19 -3.43
CA GLY A 38 -12.46 7.31 -2.69
C GLY A 38 -10.96 7.31 -2.86
N ALA A 39 -10.30 8.32 -2.32
CA ALA A 39 -8.86 8.45 -2.41
C ALA A 39 -8.25 8.48 -1.01
N PHE A 40 -7.12 7.85 -0.85
CA PHE A 40 -6.33 7.99 0.35
C PHE A 40 -4.87 7.87 -0.05
N TYR A 41 -3.96 8.21 0.86
CA TYR A 41 -2.55 8.10 0.53
C TYR A 41 -1.80 7.25 1.53
N LEU A 42 -0.69 6.70 1.06
CA LEU A 42 0.27 5.99 1.86
C LEU A 42 1.60 6.70 1.71
N GLU A 43 2.19 7.11 2.83
CA GLU A 43 3.47 7.80 2.81
C GLU A 43 4.48 6.99 3.61
N ILE A 44 5.68 6.83 3.05
CA ILE A 44 6.78 6.21 3.76
C ILE A 44 7.80 7.29 4.04
N LYS A 45 8.09 7.50 5.32
CA LYS A 45 8.99 8.55 5.73
C LYS A 45 9.70 8.13 7.00
N ASP A 46 11.02 8.24 7.01
CA ASP A 46 11.81 7.95 8.21
C ASP A 46 11.54 6.56 8.78
N GLY A 47 11.37 5.58 7.89
CA GLY A 47 11.16 4.20 8.30
C GLY A 47 9.76 3.88 8.78
N GLN A 48 8.83 4.82 8.62
CA GLN A 48 7.47 4.63 9.09
C GLN A 48 6.47 4.77 7.96
N VAL A 49 5.30 4.16 8.13
CA VAL A 49 4.23 4.19 7.15
C VAL A 49 3.08 4.99 7.72
N PHE A 50 2.63 5.99 6.95
CA PHE A 50 1.48 6.82 7.31
C PHE A 50 0.39 6.62 6.28
N ILE A 51 -0.85 6.43 6.74
CA ILE A 51 -2.00 6.29 5.86
C ILE A 51 -3.07 7.24 6.33
N GLU A 52 -3.52 8.14 5.41
CA GLU A 52 -4.51 9.13 5.74
C GLU A 52 -5.55 9.21 4.64
N PRO A 53 -6.81 9.49 4.98
CA PRO A 53 -7.92 9.47 4.02
C PRO A 53 -8.02 10.74 3.20
N TYR A 54 -6.93 11.15 2.61
CA TYR A 54 -6.86 12.39 1.82
C TYR A 54 -6.04 12.14 0.56
N GLU A 55 -6.17 13.07 -0.40
CA GLU A 55 -5.28 13.08 -1.56
C GLU A 55 -3.95 13.70 -1.15
N TYR A 56 -2.90 13.21 -1.78
CA TYR A 56 -1.56 13.74 -1.52
C TYR A 56 -1.12 14.54 -2.72
N TYR A 57 -0.99 15.86 -2.55
CA TYR A 57 -0.68 16.74 -3.66
C TYR A 57 0.66 16.40 -4.32
N ASP A 58 1.69 16.18 -3.53
CA ASP A 58 3.03 15.89 -4.05
C ASP A 58 3.29 14.40 -4.16
N ARG A 59 2.30 13.66 -4.58
CA ARG A 59 2.45 12.20 -4.71
C ARG A 59 3.45 11.84 -5.77
N ASP A 60 4.18 10.75 -5.52
CA ASP A 60 5.12 10.19 -6.49
C ASP A 60 4.41 9.36 -7.54
N VAL A 61 3.32 8.71 -7.15
CA VAL A 61 2.61 7.81 -8.05
C VAL A 61 1.15 7.73 -7.60
N ILE A 62 0.26 7.55 -8.58
CA ILE A 62 -1.16 7.29 -8.32
C ILE A 62 -1.45 5.86 -8.74
N VAL A 63 -2.03 5.08 -7.82
CA VAL A 63 -2.44 3.71 -8.10
C VAL A 63 -3.96 3.65 -8.05
N THR A 64 -4.57 3.22 -9.15
CA THR A 64 -6.02 3.11 -9.24
C THR A 64 -6.40 1.64 -9.26
N CYS A 65 -7.26 1.22 -8.34
CA CYS A 65 -7.66 -0.17 -8.25
C CYS A 65 -8.94 -0.31 -7.44
N SER A 66 -9.50 -1.53 -7.45
CA SER A 66 -10.65 -1.83 -6.63
C SER A 66 -10.21 -2.13 -5.21
N ALA A 67 -11.16 -2.07 -4.28
CA ALA A 67 -10.88 -2.42 -2.89
C ALA A 67 -10.40 -3.87 -2.80
N GLU A 68 -11.01 -4.76 -3.57
CA GLU A 68 -10.63 -6.16 -3.53
C GLU A 68 -9.18 -6.37 -3.92
N ASN A 69 -8.72 -5.72 -4.98
CA ASN A 69 -7.34 -5.86 -5.41
C ASN A 69 -6.38 -5.23 -4.43
N LEU A 70 -6.77 -4.11 -3.82
CA LEU A 70 -5.93 -3.50 -2.80
C LEU A 70 -5.74 -4.44 -1.61
N ILE A 71 -6.82 -5.07 -1.17
CA ILE A 71 -6.74 -6.00 -0.05
C ILE A 71 -5.83 -7.18 -0.39
N LYS A 72 -5.97 -7.71 -1.58
CA LYS A 72 -5.12 -8.83 -2.00
C LYS A 72 -3.64 -8.44 -2.02
N MET A 73 -3.36 -7.23 -2.44
CA MET A 73 -1.98 -6.75 -2.43
C MET A 73 -1.47 -6.57 -1.01
N ALA A 74 -2.31 -6.05 -0.12
CA ALA A 74 -1.92 -5.83 1.26
C ALA A 74 -1.66 -7.16 1.98
N GLU A 75 -2.39 -8.19 1.60
CA GLU A 75 -2.24 -9.51 2.21
C GLU A 75 -1.15 -10.35 1.55
N GLY A 76 -0.54 -9.82 0.51
CA GLY A 76 0.53 -10.54 -0.16
C GLY A 76 0.08 -11.57 -1.18
N GLU A 77 -1.22 -11.63 -1.45
CA GLU A 77 -1.77 -12.60 -2.41
C GLU A 77 -1.61 -12.14 -3.85
N LEU A 78 -1.44 -10.84 -4.06
CA LEU A 78 -1.34 -10.26 -5.39
C LEU A 78 -0.14 -9.32 -5.41
N GLY A 79 0.86 -9.64 -6.21
CA GLY A 79 2.01 -8.78 -6.35
C GLY A 79 1.64 -7.53 -7.15
N MET A 80 2.17 -6.38 -6.75
CA MET A 80 1.85 -5.14 -7.45
C MET A 80 2.32 -5.18 -8.90
N GLU A 81 3.50 -5.72 -9.14
CA GLU A 81 4.03 -5.80 -10.48
C GLU A 81 3.14 -6.65 -11.38
N ALA A 82 2.74 -7.83 -10.88
CA ALA A 82 1.86 -8.71 -11.63
C ALA A 82 0.50 -8.06 -11.85
N ALA A 83 -0.01 -7.36 -10.84
CA ALA A 83 -1.30 -6.69 -10.96
C ALA A 83 -1.26 -5.61 -12.03
N TYR A 84 -0.16 -4.87 -12.09
CA TYR A 84 0.01 -3.82 -13.08
C TYR A 84 0.07 -4.42 -14.49
N LEU A 85 0.87 -5.47 -14.66
CA LEU A 85 1.05 -6.07 -15.98
C LEU A 85 -0.22 -6.74 -16.50
N THR A 86 -1.06 -7.26 -15.61
CA THR A 86 -2.30 -7.93 -16.02
C THR A 86 -3.50 -6.98 -16.06
N GLY A 87 -3.29 -5.70 -15.76
CA GLY A 87 -4.36 -4.72 -15.83
C GLY A 87 -5.29 -4.70 -14.66
N LYS A 88 -4.95 -5.39 -13.57
CA LYS A 88 -5.78 -5.39 -12.38
C LYS A 88 -5.67 -4.08 -11.61
N ILE A 89 -4.57 -3.36 -11.80
CA ILE A 89 -4.41 -2.02 -11.26
C ILE A 89 -3.84 -1.14 -12.36
N LYS A 90 -4.02 0.17 -12.19
CA LYS A 90 -3.39 1.16 -13.04
C LYS A 90 -2.46 1.99 -12.18
N ALA A 91 -1.34 2.40 -12.74
CA ALA A 91 -0.37 3.19 -11.98
C ALA A 91 0.20 4.27 -12.90
N GLU A 92 0.26 5.50 -12.39
CA GLU A 92 0.78 6.64 -13.13
C GLU A 92 1.79 7.36 -12.26
N GLY A 93 2.95 7.66 -12.81
CA GLY A 93 3.99 8.38 -12.11
C GLY A 93 5.20 7.51 -11.93
N ASN A 94 5.84 7.59 -10.77
CA ASN A 94 7.08 6.87 -10.51
C ASN A 94 6.77 5.44 -10.08
N LEU A 95 6.72 4.54 -11.06
CA LEU A 95 6.36 3.14 -10.80
C LEU A 95 7.38 2.45 -9.89
N GLY A 96 8.64 2.85 -9.97
CA GLY A 96 9.66 2.27 -9.11
C GLY A 96 9.36 2.48 -7.64
N LYS A 97 8.80 3.63 -7.29
CA LYS A 97 8.46 3.90 -5.91
C LYS A 97 7.26 3.07 -5.46
N ALA A 98 6.30 2.83 -6.37
CA ALA A 98 5.18 1.98 -6.03
C ALA A 98 5.63 0.56 -5.71
N LEU A 99 6.64 0.07 -6.41
CA LEU A 99 7.13 -1.28 -6.19
C LEU A 99 7.80 -1.46 -4.83
N LEU A 100 8.19 -0.37 -4.18
CA LEU A 100 8.79 -0.47 -2.85
C LEU A 100 7.83 -1.00 -1.80
N LEU A 101 6.53 -1.03 -2.09
CA LEU A 101 5.57 -1.57 -1.14
C LEU A 101 5.83 -3.01 -0.78
N LYS A 102 6.40 -3.79 -1.67
CA LYS A 102 6.66 -5.19 -1.36
C LYS A 102 7.73 -5.36 -0.28
N GLU A 103 8.55 -4.36 -0.09
CA GLU A 103 9.55 -4.42 0.98
C GLU A 103 8.90 -4.33 2.35
N LEU A 104 7.82 -3.56 2.45
CA LEU A 104 7.09 -3.45 3.71
C LEU A 104 6.54 -4.80 4.16
N THR A 105 5.86 -5.47 3.25
CA THR A 105 5.24 -6.74 3.58
C THR A 105 6.25 -7.73 4.10
N LYS A 106 7.36 -7.84 3.43
CA LYS A 106 8.39 -8.77 3.82
C LYS A 106 8.95 -8.50 5.20
N ALA A 107 9.29 -7.24 5.47
CA ALA A 107 9.90 -6.88 6.74
C ALA A 107 8.96 -7.19 7.89
N LYS A 108 7.69 -6.82 7.77
CA LYS A 108 6.72 -7.04 8.82
C LYS A 108 6.50 -8.51 9.09
N LYS A 109 6.30 -9.27 8.03
CA LYS A 109 6.03 -10.68 8.14
C LYS A 109 7.18 -11.41 8.83
N LYS A 110 8.38 -11.04 8.48
CA LYS A 110 9.55 -11.63 9.07
C LYS A 110 9.63 -11.38 10.57
N ALA A 111 9.38 -10.17 10.99
CA ALA A 111 9.41 -9.83 12.40
C ALA A 111 8.37 -10.61 13.18
N THR A 112 7.18 -10.73 12.63
CA THR A 112 6.10 -11.46 13.28
C THR A 112 6.47 -12.92 13.46
N ARG A 113 7.05 -13.51 12.43
CA ARG A 113 7.41 -14.91 12.48
C ARG A 113 8.47 -15.19 13.53
N LYS A 114 9.42 -14.29 13.67
CA LYS A 114 10.43 -14.46 14.70
C LYS A 114 9.83 -14.51 16.07
N LYS A 115 8.88 -13.66 16.35
CA LYS A 115 8.21 -13.66 17.63
C LYS A 115 7.46 -14.96 17.85
N ALA A 116 6.82 -15.44 16.81
CA ALA A 116 6.05 -16.67 16.93
C ALA A 116 6.94 -17.86 17.23
N ALA A 117 8.16 -17.83 16.79
CA ALA A 117 9.07 -18.94 16.99
C ALA A 117 9.47 -19.12 18.45
N LYS A 118 9.20 -18.14 19.27
CA LYS A 118 9.48 -18.28 20.68
C LYS A 118 8.44 -19.11 21.34
#